data_b54d3ab613f755c7778f7b6ab230494f
#
_entry.id   b54d3ab613f755c7778f7b6ab230494f
#
_cell.length_a   1.000
_cell.length_b   1.000
_cell.length_c   1.000
_cell.angle_alpha   90.00
_cell.angle_beta   90.00
_cell.angle_gamma   90.00
#
_symmetry.space_group_name_H-M   'P 1'
#
loop_
_entity.id
_entity.type
_entity.pdbx_description
1 polymer ?
#
loop_
_entity_poly.entity_id
_entity_poly.type
_entity_poly.pdbx_seq_one_letter_code
_entity_poly.pdbx_strand_id
1 'polypeptide(L)'
;VWRTGFWKTWWPDRAQIHFSPHPHPDGWFYFCHRSGTGLQNHRLNALLGYTTQKDRSNSINLNASPYPNDLIQTINAAQAIGTWGENQQEWSIISYLGRLNYSFDDKYLLTATFRSDGSSRFGAKNRYATFPSIAAAWRISEEDFLKDNKVLNNLKLRASYGRSGNNNIGNYSHLAAINPGAYVFGNTQVSASFVGLSNPFLTWEESQQIDVGLDAEFFNNRLSLIVDLYNKESKNMLLNDVIPAITGFNSQIVNKGNVRNRGIEISLGGTPIKGALNWDFNINVAFNRNKVLSLNENGDRILSGNNDSNPTHITVVGKPI
;
A
#
# COMPACT_ATOMS: atom_id res chain seq x y z
N VAL A 1 8.68 -35.02 4.95
CA VAL A 1 9.53 -35.19 6.13
C VAL A 1 10.85 -34.49 5.84
N TRP A 2 11.02 -33.22 6.24
CA TRP A 2 12.29 -32.53 6.15
C TRP A 2 12.84 -32.37 7.56
N ARG A 3 14.01 -32.92 7.81
CA ARG A 3 14.74 -32.77 9.07
C ARG A 3 15.27 -31.34 9.18
N THR A 4 14.95 -30.67 10.29
CA THR A 4 15.57 -29.42 10.73
C THR A 4 17.01 -29.72 11.17
N GLY A 5 17.98 -29.30 10.36
CA GLY A 5 19.38 -29.35 10.70
C GLY A 5 19.80 -28.10 11.47
N PHE A 6 20.09 -28.23 12.74
CA PHE A 6 20.77 -27.20 13.52
C PHE A 6 22.25 -27.21 13.15
N TRP A 7 22.76 -26.14 12.55
CA TRP A 7 24.19 -25.88 12.45
C TRP A 7 24.62 -24.99 13.61
N LYS A 8 25.29 -25.56 14.62
CA LYS A 8 26.05 -24.81 15.61
C LYS A 8 27.38 -24.43 14.99
N THR A 9 27.60 -23.19 14.66
CA THR A 9 28.94 -22.65 14.41
C THR A 9 29.44 -21.98 15.68
N TRP A 10 30.59 -22.44 16.13
CA TRP A 10 31.36 -21.86 17.23
C TRP A 10 31.99 -20.54 16.77
N TRP A 11 31.36 -19.42 17.17
CA TRP A 11 31.98 -18.10 17.23
C TRP A 11 31.56 -17.46 18.55
N PRO A 12 32.51 -16.90 19.36
CA PRO A 12 32.14 -16.22 20.59
C PRO A 12 31.45 -14.88 20.23
N ASP A 13 30.36 -14.62 20.94
CA ASP A 13 29.52 -13.42 20.94
C ASP A 13 28.46 -13.24 19.84
N ARG A 14 27.34 -13.94 20.09
CA ARG A 14 25.93 -13.53 19.91
C ARG A 14 25.47 -13.07 18.53
N ALA A 15 25.68 -13.84 17.49
CA ALA A 15 24.84 -13.82 16.32
C ALA A 15 23.76 -14.90 16.44
N GLN A 16 22.49 -14.53 16.50
CA GLN A 16 21.38 -15.48 16.40
C GLN A 16 20.75 -15.36 15.00
N ILE A 17 20.86 -16.43 14.22
CA ILE A 17 20.18 -16.55 12.94
C ILE A 17 18.88 -17.32 13.20
N HIS A 18 17.76 -16.67 13.05
CA HIS A 18 16.45 -17.31 13.08
C HIS A 18 15.98 -17.58 11.65
N PHE A 19 15.92 -18.85 11.28
CA PHE A 19 15.16 -19.31 10.13
C PHE A 19 13.78 -19.73 10.62
N SER A 20 12.73 -19.06 10.16
CA SER A 20 11.35 -19.53 10.34
C SER A 20 10.80 -19.92 8.97
N PRO A 21 10.86 -21.20 8.59
CA PRO A 21 10.13 -21.68 7.44
C PRO A 21 8.68 -21.94 7.84
N HIS A 22 7.77 -21.03 7.55
CA HIS A 22 6.36 -21.36 7.54
C HIS A 22 6.00 -22.01 6.21
N PRO A 23 5.33 -23.18 6.23
CA PRO A 23 4.83 -23.84 5.02
C PRO A 23 3.51 -23.21 4.59
N HIS A 24 3.54 -21.97 4.13
CA HIS A 24 2.47 -21.37 3.35
C HIS A 24 2.91 -21.34 1.89
N PRO A 25 2.00 -21.42 0.89
CA PRO A 25 2.34 -21.30 -0.52
C PRO A 25 3.02 -19.97 -0.85
N ASP A 26 2.97 -19.02 0.07
CA ASP A 26 3.71 -17.76 0.05
C ASP A 26 5.01 -17.95 0.86
N GLY A 27 6.13 -18.14 0.17
CA GLY A 27 7.43 -18.36 0.81
C GLY A 27 7.97 -17.09 1.46
N TRP A 28 8.20 -17.12 2.78
CA TRP A 28 8.83 -16.05 3.54
C TRP A 28 10.20 -16.50 4.00
N PHE A 29 11.24 -15.73 3.70
CA PHE A 29 12.58 -15.93 4.23
C PHE A 29 13.02 -14.66 4.93
N TYR A 30 13.35 -14.77 6.23
CA TYR A 30 13.93 -13.68 7.01
C TYR A 30 15.34 -14.04 7.45
N PHE A 31 16.27 -13.15 7.22
CA PHE A 31 17.58 -13.18 7.82
C PHE A 31 17.68 -12.04 8.81
N CYS A 32 17.79 -12.34 10.10
CA CYS A 32 17.99 -11.34 11.15
C CYS A 32 19.38 -11.50 11.71
N HIS A 33 20.23 -10.50 11.54
CA HIS A 33 21.52 -10.42 12.19
C HIS A 33 21.48 -9.35 13.28
N ARG A 34 21.65 -9.77 14.54
CA ARG A 34 21.82 -8.88 15.66
C ARG A 34 23.30 -8.89 16.04
N SER A 35 24.05 -7.87 15.66
CA SER A 35 25.41 -7.65 16.11
C SER A 35 25.39 -6.85 17.41
N GLY A 36 25.70 -7.49 18.52
CA GLY A 36 26.14 -6.82 19.74
C GLY A 36 27.65 -6.71 19.68
N THR A 37 28.20 -5.73 18.98
CA THR A 37 29.63 -5.41 19.08
C THR A 37 29.89 -4.76 20.45
N GLY A 38 31.05 -5.02 21.04
CA GLY A 38 31.44 -4.55 22.36
C GLY A 38 31.58 -3.03 22.56
N LEU A 39 30.92 -2.24 21.75
CA LEU A 39 30.66 -0.83 21.94
C LEU A 39 29.32 -0.73 22.69
N GLN A 40 29.38 -0.50 23.98
CA GLN A 40 28.23 -0.54 24.92
C GLN A 40 27.04 0.32 24.50
N ASN A 41 27.24 1.31 23.61
CA ASN A 41 26.25 2.33 23.24
C ASN A 41 25.69 2.17 21.82
N HIS A 42 26.16 1.22 21.03
CA HIS A 42 25.73 1.03 19.65
C HIS A 42 24.94 -0.26 19.51
N ARG A 43 23.72 -0.17 18.95
CA ARG A 43 22.91 -1.34 18.57
C ARG A 43 22.58 -1.27 17.10
N LEU A 44 22.88 -2.33 16.38
CA LEU A 44 22.56 -2.50 14.96
C LEU A 44 21.72 -3.76 14.79
N ASN A 45 20.61 -3.62 14.06
CA ASN A 45 19.75 -4.72 13.66
C ASN A 45 19.52 -4.64 12.16
N ALA A 46 19.85 -5.70 11.43
CA ALA A 46 19.66 -5.80 9.99
C ALA A 46 18.70 -6.94 9.66
N LEU A 47 17.77 -6.68 8.74
CA LEU A 47 16.82 -7.64 8.21
C LEU A 47 16.96 -7.67 6.69
N LEU A 48 17.04 -8.86 6.10
CA LEU A 48 16.87 -9.10 4.67
C LEU A 48 15.72 -10.08 4.48
N GLY A 49 14.89 -9.85 3.48
CA GLY A 49 13.73 -10.69 3.22
C GLY A 49 13.42 -10.80 1.73
N TYR A 50 12.83 -11.91 1.39
CA TYR A 50 12.27 -12.22 0.08
C TYR A 50 10.84 -12.73 0.30
N THR A 51 9.89 -12.23 -0.49
CA THR A 51 8.52 -12.71 -0.46
C THR A 51 8.00 -12.93 -1.88
N THR A 52 7.17 -13.94 -2.04
CA THR A 52 6.43 -14.19 -3.27
C THR A 52 4.98 -14.48 -2.91
N GLN A 53 4.08 -13.91 -3.69
CA GLN A 53 2.65 -14.14 -3.57
C GLN A 53 2.09 -14.41 -4.97
N LYS A 54 1.21 -15.40 -5.07
CA LYS A 54 0.47 -15.71 -6.28
C LYS A 54 -0.99 -15.93 -5.92
N ASP A 55 -1.86 -15.30 -6.65
CA ASP A 55 -3.31 -15.44 -6.52
C ASP A 55 -3.90 -15.94 -7.84
N ARG A 56 -4.85 -16.84 -7.75
CA ARG A 56 -5.63 -17.34 -8.88
C ARG A 56 -7.09 -17.36 -8.49
N SER A 57 -7.89 -16.61 -9.21
CA SER A 57 -9.34 -16.55 -9.05
C SER A 57 -10.01 -17.19 -10.26
N ASN A 58 -10.97 -18.05 -10.00
CA ASN A 58 -11.87 -18.61 -10.99
C ASN A 58 -13.31 -18.35 -10.55
N SER A 59 -14.09 -17.72 -11.39
CA SER A 59 -15.50 -17.43 -11.12
C SER A 59 -16.37 -17.91 -12.26
N ILE A 60 -17.48 -18.54 -11.90
CA ILE A 60 -18.51 -18.98 -12.84
C ILE A 60 -19.77 -18.18 -12.53
N ASN A 61 -20.29 -17.48 -13.53
CA ASN A 61 -21.56 -16.79 -13.47
C ASN A 61 -22.58 -17.58 -14.27
N LEU A 62 -23.71 -17.85 -13.64
CA LEU A 62 -24.81 -18.60 -14.24
C LEU A 62 -26.12 -17.87 -13.96
N ASN A 63 -26.83 -17.49 -15.01
CA ASN A 63 -28.18 -16.95 -14.91
C ASN A 63 -29.18 -17.98 -15.38
N ALA A 64 -30.18 -18.22 -14.59
CA ALA A 64 -31.22 -19.19 -14.89
C ALA A 64 -32.61 -18.59 -14.61
N SER A 65 -33.55 -18.75 -15.58
CA SER A 65 -34.91 -18.25 -15.46
C SER A 65 -35.78 -18.84 -16.61
N PRO A 66 -37.17 -18.77 -16.54
CA PRO A 66 -37.94 -18.41 -15.33
C PRO A 66 -37.96 -19.54 -14.29
N TYR A 67 -38.37 -19.18 -13.07
CA TYR A 67 -38.68 -20.16 -12.04
C TYR A 67 -40.19 -20.45 -12.02
N PRO A 68 -40.61 -21.69 -11.70
CA PRO A 68 -42.03 -22.03 -11.68
C PRO A 68 -42.80 -21.37 -10.54
N ASN A 69 -42.11 -21.04 -9.45
CA ASN A 69 -42.66 -20.31 -8.30
C ASN A 69 -41.49 -19.75 -7.44
N ASP A 70 -41.84 -18.89 -6.46
CA ASP A 70 -40.85 -18.27 -5.56
C ASP A 70 -40.41 -19.13 -4.38
N LEU A 71 -40.97 -20.36 -4.24
CA LEU A 71 -40.69 -21.24 -3.10
C LEU A 71 -39.39 -22.07 -3.31
N ILE A 72 -39.01 -22.32 -4.56
CA ILE A 72 -37.83 -23.10 -4.90
C ILE A 72 -36.80 -22.17 -5.53
N GLN A 73 -35.76 -21.81 -4.76
CA GLN A 73 -34.74 -20.82 -5.17
C GLN A 73 -33.40 -21.48 -5.57
N THR A 74 -33.44 -22.69 -6.08
CA THR A 74 -32.23 -23.41 -6.55
C THR A 74 -32.13 -23.31 -8.06
N ILE A 75 -30.91 -23.18 -8.60
CA ILE A 75 -30.66 -23.00 -10.03
C ILE A 75 -31.25 -24.15 -10.87
N ASN A 76 -31.23 -25.36 -10.36
CA ASN A 76 -31.79 -26.55 -11.03
C ASN A 76 -33.32 -26.56 -11.13
N ALA A 77 -34.02 -25.68 -10.41
CA ALA A 77 -35.47 -25.51 -10.53
C ALA A 77 -35.88 -24.52 -11.65
N ALA A 78 -34.94 -23.83 -12.23
CA ALA A 78 -35.20 -22.94 -13.36
C ALA A 78 -35.58 -23.76 -14.60
N GLN A 79 -36.46 -23.23 -15.42
CA GLN A 79 -36.92 -23.87 -16.64
C GLN A 79 -35.86 -23.83 -17.76
N ALA A 80 -34.99 -22.81 -17.72
CA ALA A 80 -33.92 -22.66 -18.69
C ALA A 80 -32.66 -22.02 -18.04
N ILE A 81 -31.52 -22.44 -18.53
CA ILE A 81 -30.24 -21.74 -18.27
C ILE A 81 -30.12 -20.67 -19.36
N GLY A 82 -30.04 -19.42 -18.92
CA GLY A 82 -29.87 -18.25 -19.80
C GLY A 82 -28.42 -18.03 -20.17
N THR A 83 -27.80 -17.00 -19.59
CA THR A 83 -26.40 -16.67 -19.86
C THR A 83 -25.48 -17.34 -18.82
N TRP A 84 -24.37 -17.83 -19.29
CA TRP A 84 -23.30 -18.38 -18.46
C TRP A 84 -21.95 -17.80 -18.90
N GLY A 85 -21.01 -17.75 -17.99
CA GLY A 85 -19.65 -17.29 -18.27
C GLY A 85 -18.68 -17.75 -17.22
N GLU A 86 -17.47 -17.99 -17.63
CA GLU A 86 -16.35 -18.30 -16.75
C GLU A 86 -15.30 -17.19 -16.89
N ASN A 87 -14.76 -16.75 -15.75
CA ASN A 87 -13.66 -15.80 -15.70
C ASN A 87 -12.55 -16.35 -14.83
N GLN A 88 -11.36 -16.48 -15.42
CA GLN A 88 -10.15 -16.91 -14.73
C GLN A 88 -9.12 -15.80 -14.75
N GLN A 89 -8.62 -15.46 -13.57
CA GLN A 89 -7.60 -14.42 -13.40
C GLN A 89 -6.47 -14.94 -12.53
N GLU A 90 -5.27 -14.48 -12.84
CA GLU A 90 -4.07 -14.78 -12.06
C GLU A 90 -3.20 -13.54 -11.96
N TRP A 91 -2.61 -13.31 -10.79
CA TRP A 91 -1.58 -12.32 -10.61
C TRP A 91 -0.52 -12.81 -9.63
N SER A 92 0.65 -12.23 -9.69
CA SER A 92 1.74 -12.56 -8.79
C SER A 92 2.55 -11.31 -8.46
N ILE A 93 3.17 -11.33 -7.27
CA ILE A 93 4.10 -10.30 -6.82
C ILE A 93 5.33 -10.96 -6.19
N ILE A 94 6.48 -10.42 -6.47
CA ILE A 94 7.76 -10.82 -5.89
C ILE A 94 8.36 -9.59 -5.23
N SER A 95 8.85 -9.72 -4.00
CA SER A 95 9.40 -8.60 -3.25
C SER A 95 10.73 -8.96 -2.60
N TYR A 96 11.67 -8.03 -2.71
CA TYR A 96 12.93 -8.05 -1.98
C TYR A 96 12.91 -6.90 -0.99
N LEU A 97 13.27 -7.16 0.24
CA LEU A 97 13.28 -6.14 1.29
C LEU A 97 14.56 -6.19 2.11
N GLY A 98 15.02 -5.02 2.53
CA GLY A 98 16.10 -4.84 3.47
C GLY A 98 15.73 -3.76 4.47
N ARG A 99 16.04 -3.97 5.75
CA ARG A 99 15.86 -2.99 6.82
C ARG A 99 17.08 -2.95 7.71
N LEU A 100 17.51 -1.76 8.03
CA LEU A 100 18.56 -1.48 8.99
C LEU A 100 17.99 -0.59 10.09
N ASN A 101 18.11 -1.04 11.33
CA ASN A 101 17.80 -0.25 12.51
C ASN A 101 19.10 -0.03 13.28
N TYR A 102 19.41 1.23 13.55
CA TYR A 102 20.56 1.64 14.31
C TYR A 102 20.12 2.48 15.50
N SER A 103 20.71 2.22 16.65
CA SER A 103 20.51 3.00 17.85
C SER A 103 21.86 3.34 18.46
N PHE A 104 22.06 4.60 18.78
CA PHE A 104 23.21 5.09 19.52
C PHE A 104 22.75 5.64 20.86
N ASP A 105 23.30 5.08 21.94
CA ASP A 105 23.04 5.47 23.34
C ASP A 105 21.55 5.48 23.73
N ASP A 106 20.73 4.73 22.99
CA ASP A 106 19.25 4.78 23.05
C ASP A 106 18.65 6.18 22.88
N LYS A 107 19.44 7.17 22.54
CA LYS A 107 19.07 8.57 22.31
C LYS A 107 18.76 8.84 20.84
N TYR A 108 19.65 8.35 19.96
CA TYR A 108 19.56 8.59 18.52
C TYR A 108 19.17 7.30 17.80
N LEU A 109 18.05 7.31 17.14
CA LEU A 109 17.48 6.16 16.46
C LEU A 109 17.42 6.44 14.96
N LEU A 110 17.90 5.50 14.14
CA LEU A 110 17.85 5.57 12.69
C LEU A 110 17.29 4.26 12.13
N THR A 111 16.33 4.36 11.25
CA THR A 111 15.80 3.22 10.49
C THR A 111 15.91 3.53 9.00
N ALA A 112 16.53 2.65 8.24
CA ALA A 112 16.53 2.69 6.79
C ALA A 112 15.87 1.41 6.24
N THR A 113 14.96 1.55 5.30
CA THR A 113 14.29 0.42 4.65
C THR A 113 14.38 0.58 3.14
N PHE A 114 14.65 -0.51 2.47
CA PHE A 114 14.62 -0.60 1.02
C PHE A 114 13.72 -1.78 0.63
N ARG A 115 12.78 -1.54 -0.29
CA ARG A 115 11.92 -2.56 -0.84
C ARG A 115 11.88 -2.45 -2.37
N SER A 116 11.97 -3.58 -3.05
CA SER A 116 11.79 -3.68 -4.49
C SER A 116 10.71 -4.71 -4.78
N ASP A 117 9.63 -4.29 -5.41
CA ASP A 117 8.47 -5.12 -5.71
C ASP A 117 8.29 -5.27 -7.21
N GLY A 118 8.06 -6.51 -7.66
CA GLY A 118 7.76 -6.84 -9.05
C GLY A 118 6.37 -7.45 -9.17
N SER A 119 5.45 -6.79 -9.89
CA SER A 119 4.06 -7.23 -10.07
C SER A 119 3.78 -7.66 -11.51
N SER A 120 3.12 -8.81 -11.68
CA SER A 120 2.69 -9.31 -13.00
C SER A 120 1.58 -8.47 -13.66
N ARG A 121 0.98 -7.53 -12.91
CA ARG A 121 -0.05 -6.61 -13.43
C ARG A 121 0.51 -5.59 -14.41
N PHE A 122 1.83 -5.36 -14.37
CA PHE A 122 2.52 -4.42 -15.24
C PHE A 122 3.33 -5.13 -16.33
N GLY A 123 3.55 -4.42 -17.44
CA GLY A 123 4.39 -4.87 -18.54
C GLY A 123 5.84 -5.11 -18.10
N ALA A 124 6.58 -5.90 -18.87
CA ALA A 124 7.92 -6.37 -18.51
C ALA A 124 8.90 -5.25 -18.13
N LYS A 125 8.83 -4.10 -18.82
CA LYS A 125 9.73 -2.94 -18.58
C LYS A 125 9.45 -2.20 -17.26
N ASN A 126 8.18 -2.18 -16.81
CA ASN A 126 7.73 -1.40 -15.66
C ASN A 126 7.26 -2.30 -14.50
N ARG A 127 7.59 -3.57 -14.55
CA ARG A 127 7.17 -4.56 -13.57
C ARG A 127 7.70 -4.27 -12.18
N TYR A 128 8.95 -3.85 -12.08
CA TYR A 128 9.63 -3.60 -10.81
C TYR A 128 9.64 -2.12 -10.46
N ALA A 129 9.38 -1.82 -9.19
CA ALA A 129 9.54 -0.52 -8.59
C ALA A 129 10.26 -0.62 -7.24
N THR A 130 10.91 0.49 -6.83
CA THR A 130 11.68 0.54 -5.59
C THR A 130 11.12 1.58 -4.64
N PHE A 131 11.03 1.21 -3.37
CA PHE A 131 10.39 1.98 -2.33
C PHE A 131 11.33 2.13 -1.13
N PRO A 132 12.26 3.10 -1.18
CA PRO A 132 13.12 3.42 -0.06
C PRO A 132 12.37 4.19 1.02
N SER A 133 12.77 4.01 2.29
CA SER A 133 12.36 4.87 3.38
C SER A 133 13.49 5.06 4.39
N ILE A 134 13.49 6.22 5.03
CA ILE A 134 14.40 6.56 6.11
C ILE A 134 13.62 7.26 7.21
N ALA A 135 13.90 6.92 8.46
CA ALA A 135 13.33 7.57 9.63
C ALA A 135 14.41 7.79 10.67
N ALA A 136 14.39 8.97 11.28
CA ALA A 136 15.27 9.32 12.38
C ALA A 136 14.43 9.75 13.58
N ALA A 137 14.90 9.42 14.79
CA ALA A 137 14.29 9.92 16.00
C ALA A 137 15.37 10.27 17.03
N TRP A 138 15.12 11.36 17.75
CA TRP A 138 15.96 11.84 18.84
C TRP A 138 15.15 11.88 20.13
N ARG A 139 15.58 11.11 21.12
CA ARG A 139 14.99 11.09 22.46
C ARG A 139 15.66 12.17 23.29
N ILE A 140 15.11 13.38 23.22
CA ILE A 140 15.64 14.59 23.86
C ILE A 140 15.60 14.45 25.40
N SER A 141 14.60 13.73 25.91
CA SER A 141 14.48 13.46 27.35
C SER A 141 15.64 12.63 27.94
N GLU A 142 16.38 11.90 27.11
CA GLU A 142 17.54 11.11 27.55
C GLU A 142 18.84 11.93 27.58
N GLU A 143 18.82 13.20 27.16
CA GLU A 143 19.97 14.08 27.24
C GLU A 143 20.20 14.57 28.67
N ASP A 144 21.47 14.77 29.04
CA ASP A 144 21.87 15.10 30.39
C ASP A 144 21.19 16.36 30.95
N PHE A 145 20.84 17.30 30.06
CA PHE A 145 20.16 18.56 30.46
C PHE A 145 18.66 18.39 30.76
N LEU A 146 18.04 17.25 30.40
CA LEU A 146 16.60 16.98 30.64
C LEU A 146 16.36 15.73 31.50
N LYS A 147 17.36 14.88 31.68
CA LYS A 147 17.25 13.56 32.31
C LYS A 147 16.63 13.57 33.72
N ASP A 148 16.84 14.65 34.47
CA ASP A 148 16.32 14.79 35.83
C ASP A 148 15.05 15.63 35.93
N ASN A 149 14.41 15.90 34.78
CA ASN A 149 13.18 16.70 34.77
C ASN A 149 11.99 15.89 35.30
N LYS A 150 11.38 16.37 36.40
CA LYS A 150 10.25 15.70 37.07
C LYS A 150 8.91 15.92 36.38
N VAL A 151 8.81 16.88 35.49
CA VAL A 151 7.58 17.24 34.80
C VAL A 151 7.52 16.58 33.43
N LEU A 152 8.61 16.66 32.66
CA LEU A 152 8.72 16.09 31.32
C LEU A 152 9.41 14.75 31.40
N ASN A 153 8.65 13.68 31.21
CA ASN A 153 9.15 12.31 31.34
C ASN A 153 9.68 11.73 30.03
N ASN A 154 9.07 12.12 28.91
CA ASN A 154 9.51 11.73 27.58
C ASN A 154 9.36 12.91 26.63
N LEU A 155 10.41 13.17 25.86
CA LEU A 155 10.39 14.10 24.74
C LEU A 155 11.16 13.49 23.59
N LYS A 156 10.46 13.23 22.48
CA LYS A 156 11.06 12.59 21.32
C LYS A 156 10.64 13.33 20.05
N LEU A 157 11.63 13.78 19.30
CA LEU A 157 11.47 14.33 17.97
C LEU A 157 11.62 13.21 16.92
N ARG A 158 10.73 13.15 15.95
CA ARG A 158 10.75 12.18 14.85
C ARG A 158 10.74 12.90 13.51
N ALA A 159 11.47 12.37 12.54
CA ALA A 159 11.37 12.78 11.15
C ALA A 159 11.47 11.54 10.25
N SER A 160 10.64 11.48 9.23
CA SER A 160 10.68 10.39 8.27
C SER A 160 10.42 10.86 6.84
N TYR A 161 11.00 10.12 5.91
CA TYR A 161 10.71 10.19 4.50
C TYR A 161 10.54 8.77 3.96
N GLY A 162 9.50 8.53 3.18
CA GLY A 162 9.27 7.23 2.59
C GLY A 162 8.55 7.31 1.25
N ARG A 163 8.80 6.29 0.44
CA ARG A 163 8.05 6.02 -0.79
C ARG A 163 7.34 4.69 -0.65
N SER A 164 6.10 4.62 -1.14
CA SER A 164 5.30 3.41 -1.24
C SER A 164 4.67 3.32 -2.62
N GLY A 165 4.42 2.10 -3.08
CA GLY A 165 3.80 1.82 -4.37
C GLY A 165 2.41 1.22 -4.20
N ASN A 166 1.56 1.48 -5.20
CA ASN A 166 0.27 0.84 -5.34
C ASN A 166 0.20 0.19 -6.73
N ASN A 167 -0.13 -1.10 -6.76
CA ASN A 167 -0.32 -1.89 -7.98
C ASN A 167 -1.79 -2.29 -8.19
N ASN A 168 -2.71 -1.56 -7.56
CA ASN A 168 -4.14 -1.88 -7.63
C ASN A 168 -4.76 -1.45 -8.97
N ILE A 169 -4.40 -2.19 -10.02
CA ILE A 169 -5.03 -2.15 -11.35
C ILE A 169 -5.58 -3.53 -11.68
N GLY A 170 -6.48 -3.57 -12.66
CA GLY A 170 -7.00 -4.83 -13.17
C GLY A 170 -5.88 -5.75 -13.66
N ASN A 171 -6.05 -7.05 -13.49
CA ASN A 171 -5.13 -8.03 -14.06
C ASN A 171 -5.13 -7.86 -15.58
N TYR A 172 -3.93 -7.95 -16.18
CA TYR A 172 -3.73 -7.83 -17.64
C TYR A 172 -4.06 -6.45 -18.25
N SER A 173 -4.31 -5.40 -17.46
CA SER A 173 -4.66 -4.06 -17.97
C SER A 173 -3.61 -3.43 -18.90
N HIS A 174 -2.39 -3.93 -18.89
CA HIS A 174 -1.33 -3.51 -19.82
C HIS A 174 -1.44 -4.16 -21.20
N LEU A 175 -2.31 -5.17 -21.39
CA LEU A 175 -2.55 -5.88 -22.64
C LEU A 175 -3.82 -5.34 -23.32
N ALA A 176 -3.91 -5.52 -24.64
CA ALA A 176 -5.15 -5.31 -25.36
C ALA A 176 -6.13 -6.46 -25.02
N ALA A 177 -7.33 -6.11 -24.60
CA ALA A 177 -8.37 -7.09 -24.39
C ALA A 177 -9.07 -7.43 -25.73
N ILE A 178 -9.31 -8.71 -25.95
CA ILE A 178 -9.96 -9.22 -27.16
C ILE A 178 -11.22 -9.98 -26.74
N ASN A 179 -12.37 -9.61 -27.33
CA ASN A 179 -13.59 -10.39 -27.24
C ASN A 179 -13.77 -11.22 -28.50
N PRO A 180 -14.06 -12.53 -28.39
CA PRO A 180 -14.52 -13.30 -29.51
C PRO A 180 -15.86 -12.72 -29.96
N GLY A 181 -15.95 -12.27 -31.23
CA GLY A 181 -17.15 -11.70 -31.77
C GLY A 181 -18.15 -12.79 -32.19
N ALA A 182 -19.42 -12.40 -32.27
CA ALA A 182 -20.53 -13.28 -32.73
C ALA A 182 -20.75 -13.28 -34.24
N TYR A 183 -19.81 -12.76 -35.04
CA TYR A 183 -19.97 -12.76 -36.48
C TYR A 183 -19.73 -14.15 -37.07
N VAL A 184 -20.73 -14.70 -37.69
CA VAL A 184 -20.70 -16.05 -38.29
C VAL A 184 -20.53 -15.90 -39.80
N PHE A 185 -19.46 -16.46 -40.34
CA PHE A 185 -19.23 -16.59 -41.75
C PHE A 185 -19.43 -18.06 -42.15
N GLY A 186 -20.53 -18.36 -42.80
CA GLY A 186 -20.98 -19.73 -43.01
C GLY A 186 -21.34 -20.38 -41.65
N ASN A 187 -20.75 -21.52 -41.32
CA ASN A 187 -20.96 -22.21 -40.04
C ASN A 187 -19.82 -21.95 -39.03
N THR A 188 -18.93 -21.00 -39.32
CA THR A 188 -17.75 -20.73 -38.47
C THR A 188 -17.84 -19.35 -37.85
N GLN A 189 -17.69 -19.26 -36.55
CA GLN A 189 -17.57 -17.98 -35.85
C GLN A 189 -16.13 -17.44 -36.07
N VAL A 190 -16.03 -16.30 -36.76
CA VAL A 190 -14.73 -15.86 -37.33
C VAL A 190 -14.30 -14.46 -36.85
N SER A 191 -14.98 -13.86 -35.91
CA SER A 191 -14.60 -12.49 -35.51
C SER A 191 -14.09 -12.39 -34.12
N ALA A 192 -13.06 -11.55 -33.95
CA ALA A 192 -12.61 -11.05 -32.69
C ALA A 192 -12.49 -9.54 -32.76
N SER A 193 -12.94 -8.84 -31.74
CA SER A 193 -12.82 -7.39 -31.65
C SER A 193 -11.95 -7.00 -30.47
N PHE A 194 -11.12 -5.98 -30.66
CA PHE A 194 -10.45 -5.36 -29.53
C PHE A 194 -11.47 -4.56 -28.72
N VAL A 195 -11.50 -4.77 -27.41
CA VAL A 195 -12.39 -4.07 -26.47
C VAL A 195 -11.65 -3.12 -25.55
N GLY A 196 -10.33 -3.04 -25.67
CA GLY A 196 -9.49 -2.13 -24.92
C GLY A 196 -8.12 -1.92 -25.57
N LEU A 197 -7.59 -0.72 -25.44
CA LEU A 197 -6.24 -0.41 -25.89
C LEU A 197 -5.19 -0.94 -24.91
N SER A 198 -4.13 -1.54 -25.46
CA SER A 198 -2.97 -1.88 -24.65
C SER A 198 -2.25 -0.62 -24.16
N ASN A 199 -1.73 -0.67 -22.92
CA ASN A 199 -0.80 0.32 -22.45
C ASN A 199 0.42 -0.37 -21.78
N PRO A 200 1.42 -0.73 -22.57
CA PRO A 200 2.62 -1.41 -22.04
C PRO A 200 3.48 -0.52 -21.14
N PHE A 201 3.18 0.79 -21.09
CA PHE A 201 3.88 1.78 -20.27
C PHE A 201 3.28 1.96 -18.89
N LEU A 202 2.17 1.26 -18.57
CA LEU A 202 1.60 1.28 -17.23
C LEU A 202 2.65 0.93 -16.18
N THR A 203 2.71 1.75 -15.14
CA THR A 203 3.64 1.61 -14.01
C THR A 203 2.93 1.78 -12.67
N TRP A 204 3.67 1.57 -11.61
CA TRP A 204 3.21 1.74 -10.25
C TRP A 204 2.73 3.17 -9.98
N GLU A 205 1.62 3.29 -9.27
CA GLU A 205 1.26 4.53 -8.62
C GLU A 205 2.18 4.69 -7.39
N GLU A 206 2.79 5.85 -7.23
CA GLU A 206 3.74 6.13 -6.17
C GLU A 206 3.18 7.14 -5.16
N SER A 207 3.38 6.85 -3.89
CA SER A 207 3.11 7.79 -2.80
C SER A 207 4.41 8.14 -2.09
N GLN A 208 4.73 9.43 -2.02
CA GLN A 208 5.87 9.97 -1.31
C GLN A 208 5.37 10.74 -0.10
N GLN A 209 5.95 10.48 1.07
CA GLN A 209 5.50 11.12 2.31
C GLN A 209 6.71 11.60 3.11
N ILE A 210 6.58 12.81 3.66
CA ILE A 210 7.49 13.38 4.66
C ILE A 210 6.64 13.61 5.90
N ASP A 211 7.16 13.17 7.04
CA ASP A 211 6.54 13.37 8.35
C ASP A 211 7.56 13.95 9.32
N VAL A 212 7.08 14.87 10.17
CA VAL A 212 7.81 15.35 11.34
C VAL A 212 6.87 15.28 12.53
N GLY A 213 7.29 14.58 13.59
CA GLY A 213 6.45 14.34 14.76
C GLY A 213 7.18 14.65 16.06
N LEU A 214 6.42 15.09 17.04
CA LEU A 214 6.85 15.33 18.42
C LEU A 214 5.99 14.51 19.36
N ASP A 215 6.63 13.64 20.15
CA ASP A 215 6.00 12.89 21.23
C ASP A 215 6.46 13.47 22.57
N ALA A 216 5.53 13.87 23.43
CA ALA A 216 5.82 14.41 24.75
C ALA A 216 4.93 13.75 25.82
N GLU A 217 5.55 13.36 26.96
CA GLU A 217 4.84 12.79 28.10
C GLU A 217 5.22 13.54 29.37
N PHE A 218 4.21 13.87 30.16
CA PHE A 218 4.34 14.72 31.33
C PHE A 218 3.75 14.07 32.57
N PHE A 219 4.21 14.54 33.75
CA PHE A 219 3.66 14.20 35.08
C PHE A 219 3.61 12.68 35.35
N ASN A 220 4.75 12.01 35.16
CA ASN A 220 4.88 10.53 35.28
C ASN A 220 3.91 9.82 34.32
N ASN A 221 3.90 10.25 33.06
CA ASN A 221 3.11 9.69 31.96
C ASN A 221 1.59 9.82 32.19
N ARG A 222 1.15 10.81 33.01
CA ARG A 222 -0.28 11.10 33.21
C ARG A 222 -0.87 11.91 32.08
N LEU A 223 -0.07 12.61 31.31
CA LEU A 223 -0.48 13.39 30.13
C LEU A 223 0.47 13.09 28.99
N SER A 224 -0.08 12.72 27.84
CA SER A 224 0.65 12.48 26.60
C SER A 224 0.17 13.43 25.51
N LEU A 225 1.10 14.01 24.77
CA LEU A 225 0.85 14.88 23.62
C LEU A 225 1.65 14.34 22.43
N ILE A 226 0.99 14.08 21.34
CA ILE A 226 1.62 13.72 20.07
C ILE A 226 1.17 14.74 19.03
N VAL A 227 2.12 15.33 18.32
CA VAL A 227 1.87 16.26 17.21
C VAL A 227 2.61 15.75 15.99
N ASP A 228 1.89 15.51 14.90
CA ASP A 228 2.43 15.09 13.63
C ASP A 228 2.11 16.10 12.53
N LEU A 229 3.13 16.45 11.74
CA LEU A 229 3.02 17.25 10.52
C LEU A 229 3.38 16.36 9.35
N TYR A 230 2.51 16.28 8.36
CA TYR A 230 2.77 15.45 7.19
C TYR A 230 2.55 16.19 5.88
N ASN A 231 3.30 15.76 4.85
CA ASN A 231 3.08 16.11 3.46
C ASN A 231 3.21 14.85 2.61
N LYS A 232 2.11 14.41 2.03
CA LYS A 232 2.00 13.22 1.20
C LYS A 232 1.63 13.61 -0.22
N GLU A 233 2.40 13.14 -1.21
CA GLU A 233 2.11 13.29 -2.63
C GLU A 233 1.89 11.92 -3.27
N SER A 234 0.71 11.69 -3.84
CA SER A 234 0.43 10.57 -4.74
C SER A 234 0.75 11.01 -6.16
N LYS A 235 1.62 10.27 -6.84
CA LYS A 235 2.10 10.55 -8.19
C LYS A 235 1.76 9.39 -9.12
N ASN A 236 1.66 9.68 -10.41
CA ASN A 236 1.39 8.66 -11.42
C ASN A 236 0.11 7.87 -11.10
N MET A 237 -0.94 8.57 -10.64
CA MET A 237 -2.21 7.93 -10.32
C MET A 237 -2.77 7.21 -11.55
N LEU A 238 -3.31 6.02 -11.32
CA LEU A 238 -3.92 5.21 -12.36
C LEU A 238 -5.34 5.70 -12.62
N LEU A 239 -5.54 6.33 -13.76
CA LEU A 239 -6.79 6.96 -14.14
C LEU A 239 -7.26 6.43 -15.50
N ASN A 240 -8.59 6.36 -15.69
CA ASN A 240 -9.19 6.21 -17.00
C ASN A 240 -9.18 7.58 -17.72
N ASP A 241 -8.32 7.70 -18.71
CA ASP A 241 -8.25 8.89 -19.54
C ASP A 241 -9.21 8.75 -20.74
N VAL A 242 -10.08 9.73 -20.94
CA VAL A 242 -11.01 9.77 -22.06
C VAL A 242 -10.23 10.09 -23.34
N ILE A 243 -10.39 9.27 -24.34
CA ILE A 243 -9.71 9.43 -25.62
C ILE A 243 -10.72 9.71 -26.74
N PRO A 244 -10.31 10.38 -27.83
CA PRO A 244 -11.21 10.68 -28.92
C PRO A 244 -11.85 9.40 -29.53
N ALA A 245 -13.17 9.37 -29.68
CA ALA A 245 -13.94 8.21 -30.19
C ALA A 245 -13.49 7.75 -31.60
N ILE A 246 -12.79 8.59 -32.36
CA ILE A 246 -12.21 8.23 -33.66
C ILE A 246 -11.15 7.11 -33.54
N THR A 247 -10.63 6.88 -32.36
CA THR A 247 -9.71 5.75 -32.07
C THR A 247 -10.43 4.41 -32.00
N GLY A 248 -11.77 4.40 -31.95
CA GLY A 248 -12.59 3.22 -31.73
C GLY A 248 -12.76 2.83 -30.25
N PHE A 249 -12.24 3.63 -29.33
CA PHE A 249 -12.29 3.39 -27.88
C PHE A 249 -12.71 4.66 -27.15
N ASN A 250 -13.33 4.50 -25.98
CA ASN A 250 -13.82 5.63 -25.17
C ASN A 250 -12.80 6.08 -24.14
N SER A 251 -11.97 5.17 -23.65
CA SER A 251 -10.98 5.46 -22.60
C SER A 251 -9.78 4.50 -22.64
N GLN A 252 -8.70 4.93 -22.00
CA GLN A 252 -7.50 4.12 -21.77
C GLN A 252 -7.01 4.33 -20.34
N ILE A 253 -6.54 3.28 -19.67
CA ILE A 253 -5.88 3.40 -18.37
C ILE A 253 -4.48 3.96 -18.59
N VAL A 254 -4.16 5.02 -17.87
CA VAL A 254 -2.86 5.70 -17.93
C VAL A 254 -2.38 6.10 -16.53
N ASN A 255 -1.07 6.28 -16.38
CA ASN A 255 -0.47 6.86 -15.19
C ASN A 255 -0.41 8.38 -15.34
N LYS A 256 -1.41 9.07 -14.83
CA LYS A 256 -1.52 10.53 -14.87
C LYS A 256 -2.08 11.05 -13.55
N GLY A 257 -1.87 12.33 -13.30
CA GLY A 257 -2.41 12.98 -12.11
C GLY A 257 -1.52 12.83 -10.88
N ASN A 258 -1.39 13.95 -10.20
CA ASN A 258 -0.69 14.05 -8.93
C ASN A 258 -1.57 14.78 -7.91
N VAL A 259 -1.63 14.26 -6.70
CA VAL A 259 -2.44 14.80 -5.62
C VAL A 259 -1.58 14.95 -4.38
N ARG A 260 -1.73 16.09 -3.70
CA ARG A 260 -1.07 16.35 -2.43
C ARG A 260 -2.07 16.39 -1.29
N ASN A 261 -1.74 15.70 -0.21
CA ASN A 261 -2.38 15.80 1.08
C ASN A 261 -1.35 16.30 2.09
N ARG A 262 -1.65 17.37 2.81
CA ARG A 262 -0.81 17.88 3.89
C ARG A 262 -1.67 18.23 5.09
N GLY A 263 -1.14 17.99 6.27
CA GLY A 263 -1.94 18.24 7.45
C GLY A 263 -1.13 18.22 8.73
N ILE A 264 -1.88 18.46 9.80
CA ILE A 264 -1.44 18.34 11.17
C ILE A 264 -2.40 17.41 11.90
N GLU A 265 -1.83 16.52 12.69
CA GLU A 265 -2.57 15.61 13.58
C GLU A 265 -2.09 15.83 15.01
N ILE A 266 -3.03 15.96 15.93
CA ILE A 266 -2.76 16.22 17.34
C ILE A 266 -3.52 15.17 18.14
N SER A 267 -2.79 14.41 18.96
CA SER A 267 -3.37 13.47 19.92
C SER A 267 -3.00 13.90 21.33
N LEU A 268 -4.02 14.08 22.18
CA LEU A 268 -3.88 14.40 23.58
C LEU A 268 -4.55 13.32 24.40
N GLY A 269 -3.77 12.58 25.18
CA GLY A 269 -4.25 11.52 26.06
C GLY A 269 -3.83 11.76 27.50
N GLY A 270 -4.60 11.23 28.46
CA GLY A 270 -4.17 11.34 29.83
C GLY A 270 -5.08 10.64 30.83
N THR A 271 -4.48 10.42 32.03
CA THR A 271 -5.14 9.86 33.22
C THR A 271 -5.00 10.88 34.36
N PRO A 272 -5.80 12.00 34.37
CA PRO A 272 -5.68 13.04 35.37
C PRO A 272 -6.03 12.56 36.77
N ILE A 273 -6.96 11.61 36.89
CA ILE A 273 -7.36 11.03 38.16
C ILE A 273 -6.95 9.55 38.18
N LYS A 274 -6.12 9.17 39.16
CA LYS A 274 -5.65 7.80 39.36
C LYS A 274 -5.76 7.44 40.85
N GLY A 275 -6.70 6.55 41.18
CA GLY A 275 -6.97 6.13 42.57
C GLY A 275 -8.19 5.23 42.66
N ALA A 276 -9.07 5.44 43.65
CA ALA A 276 -10.33 4.72 43.76
C ALA A 276 -11.23 4.94 42.53
N LEU A 277 -11.12 6.10 41.89
CA LEU A 277 -11.69 6.41 40.57
C LEU A 277 -10.51 6.64 39.62
N ASN A 278 -10.52 5.94 38.48
CA ASN A 278 -9.60 6.19 37.39
C ASN A 278 -10.38 6.86 36.26
N TRP A 279 -9.86 7.99 35.76
CA TRP A 279 -10.44 8.66 34.62
C TRP A 279 -9.39 8.83 33.53
N ASP A 280 -9.61 8.19 32.38
CA ASP A 280 -8.78 8.27 31.21
C ASP A 280 -9.50 9.02 30.11
N PHE A 281 -8.76 9.84 29.34
CA PHE A 281 -9.30 10.51 28.15
C PHE A 281 -8.31 10.40 27.00
N ASN A 282 -8.83 10.43 25.78
CA ASN A 282 -8.05 10.54 24.54
C ASN A 282 -8.82 11.43 23.56
N ILE A 283 -8.16 12.47 23.06
CA ILE A 283 -8.69 13.41 22.08
C ILE A 283 -7.76 13.43 20.86
N ASN A 284 -8.33 13.16 19.69
CA ASN A 284 -7.59 13.20 18.42
C ASN A 284 -8.23 14.27 17.53
N VAL A 285 -7.39 15.17 16.99
CA VAL A 285 -7.80 16.21 16.07
C VAL A 285 -6.90 16.17 14.85
N ALA A 286 -7.50 16.17 13.67
CA ALA A 286 -6.77 16.16 12.40
C ALA A 286 -7.26 17.25 11.47
N PHE A 287 -6.32 18.00 10.89
CA PHE A 287 -6.57 18.98 9.84
C PHE A 287 -5.85 18.54 8.58
N ASN A 288 -6.60 18.24 7.53
CA ASN A 288 -6.05 17.84 6.23
C ASN A 288 -6.44 18.86 5.15
N ARG A 289 -5.49 19.16 4.27
CA ARG A 289 -5.73 19.92 3.03
C ARG A 289 -5.31 19.07 1.85
N ASN A 290 -6.28 18.74 1.02
CA ASN A 290 -6.09 18.07 -0.25
C ASN A 290 -5.95 19.08 -1.39
N LYS A 291 -5.09 18.80 -2.36
CA LYS A 291 -4.92 19.62 -3.57
C LYS A 291 -4.49 18.75 -4.75
N VAL A 292 -5.20 18.87 -5.85
CA VAL A 292 -4.78 18.33 -7.15
C VAL A 292 -3.64 19.18 -7.69
N LEU A 293 -2.49 18.58 -7.98
CA LEU A 293 -1.30 19.25 -8.50
C LEU A 293 -1.26 19.24 -10.02
N SER A 294 -1.62 18.10 -10.62
CA SER A 294 -1.70 17.91 -12.08
C SER A 294 -2.74 16.83 -12.40
N LEU A 295 -3.29 16.85 -13.59
CA LEU A 295 -4.19 15.84 -14.14
C LEU A 295 -3.61 15.30 -15.46
N ASN A 296 -4.16 15.71 -16.61
CA ASN A 296 -3.75 15.28 -17.94
C ASN A 296 -2.77 16.28 -18.56
N GLU A 297 -2.09 15.85 -19.64
CA GLU A 297 -1.28 16.76 -20.45
C GLU A 297 -2.11 17.82 -21.18
N ASN A 298 -3.40 17.52 -21.46
CA ASN A 298 -4.26 18.34 -22.30
C ASN A 298 -5.43 18.99 -21.55
N GLY A 299 -5.50 18.91 -20.24
CA GLY A 299 -6.63 19.46 -19.50
C GLY A 299 -6.40 19.67 -18.03
N ASP A 300 -6.91 20.78 -17.53
CA ASP A 300 -6.87 21.15 -16.11
C ASP A 300 -8.03 20.52 -15.32
N ARG A 301 -8.85 19.68 -15.94
CA ARG A 301 -10.06 19.09 -15.35
C ARG A 301 -10.37 17.69 -15.83
N ILE A 302 -10.93 16.89 -14.95
CA ILE A 302 -11.56 15.61 -15.25
C ILE A 302 -13.04 15.72 -14.86
N LEU A 303 -13.90 15.30 -15.78
CA LEU A 303 -15.34 15.18 -15.55
C LEU A 303 -15.62 13.72 -15.19
N SER A 304 -16.37 13.48 -14.14
CA SER A 304 -16.80 12.14 -13.73
C SER A 304 -18.29 12.15 -13.33
N GLY A 305 -18.98 11.04 -13.52
CA GLY A 305 -20.38 10.89 -13.21
C GLY A 305 -21.00 9.67 -13.88
N ASN A 306 -22.34 9.55 -13.81
CA ASN A 306 -23.05 8.36 -14.27
C ASN A 306 -23.04 8.15 -15.78
N ASN A 307 -22.76 9.18 -16.58
CA ASN A 307 -22.53 9.08 -18.02
C ASN A 307 -21.77 10.31 -18.53
N ASP A 308 -21.14 10.19 -19.70
CA ASP A 308 -20.33 11.25 -20.32
C ASP A 308 -21.15 12.50 -20.72
N SER A 309 -22.46 12.36 -20.82
CA SER A 309 -23.38 13.45 -21.20
C SER A 309 -23.84 14.29 -20.01
N ASN A 310 -23.68 13.81 -18.78
CA ASN A 310 -24.12 14.50 -17.56
C ASN A 310 -23.17 14.27 -16.40
N PRO A 311 -21.97 14.89 -16.43
CA PRO A 311 -20.99 14.74 -15.36
C PRO A 311 -21.51 15.37 -14.08
N THR A 312 -21.46 14.63 -12.98
CA THR A 312 -21.90 15.09 -11.65
C THR A 312 -20.75 15.66 -10.82
N HIS A 313 -19.52 15.33 -11.19
CA HIS A 313 -18.32 15.74 -10.47
C HIS A 313 -17.28 16.31 -11.44
N ILE A 314 -16.55 17.29 -10.96
CA ILE A 314 -15.45 17.91 -11.70
C ILE A 314 -14.22 17.97 -10.80
N THR A 315 -13.13 17.36 -11.24
CA THR A 315 -11.82 17.48 -10.60
C THR A 315 -10.97 18.48 -11.35
N VAL A 316 -10.45 19.50 -10.67
CA VAL A 316 -9.73 20.63 -11.27
C VAL A 316 -8.39 20.80 -10.61
N VAL A 317 -7.34 21.06 -11.40
CA VAL A 317 -6.00 21.39 -10.90
C VAL A 317 -6.07 22.61 -9.96
N GLY A 318 -5.39 22.52 -8.85
CA GLY A 318 -5.34 23.58 -7.83
C GLY A 318 -6.46 23.54 -6.80
N LYS A 319 -7.51 22.71 -7.01
CA LYS A 319 -8.64 22.51 -6.09
C LYS A 319 -8.49 21.19 -5.32
N PRO A 320 -9.23 20.99 -4.22
CA PRO A 320 -9.37 19.67 -3.59
C PRO A 320 -10.17 18.74 -4.50
N ILE A 321 -9.99 17.43 -4.27
CA ILE A 321 -10.82 16.37 -4.88
C ILE A 321 -12.13 16.31 -4.11
#